data_659a48f71bde2d34d31a9ca6e8ae19b3
#
_entry.id   659a48f71bde2d34d31a9ca6e8ae19b3
#
_cell.length_a   1.000
_cell.length_b   1.000
_cell.length_c   1.000
_cell.angle_alpha   90.00
_cell.angle_beta   90.00
_cell.angle_gamma   90.00
#
_symmetry.space_group_name_H-M   'P 1'
#
loop_
_entity.id
_entity.type
_entity.pdbx_description
1 polymer ?
#
loop_
_entity_poly.entity_id
_entity_poly.type
_entity_poly.pdbx_seq_one_letter_code
_entity_poly.pdbx_strand_id
1 'polypeptide(L)'
;GSTGTPKGAQLSPLNLVASADATHSFLGGPGQWLLAMPAHHIAGIQVLVRSLVAGVEPLCLDLSQGFNITEFARAAEELAHTEDRMYTALTPMQLHKALDSLDGIQALRRFNSILVGGAAPHPQLLESARKLDITVVTTYGSSETAGGCVYNGTPLPGTEVRIGEDNRIFLGGPTIAQGYRNVESRDFVGGWFATSDAGELDAHG
;
A
#
# COMPACT_ATOMS: atom_id res chain seq x y z
N GLY A 1 -3.06 -6.24 13.95
CA GLY A 1 -1.89 -6.91 14.44
C GLY A 1 -1.94 -8.40 14.22
N SER A 2 -0.84 -8.97 13.77
CA SER A 2 -0.72 -10.39 13.46
C SER A 2 -0.53 -11.28 14.71
N THR A 3 -0.35 -10.67 15.89
CA THR A 3 -0.05 -11.38 17.14
C THR A 3 -0.89 -10.85 18.30
N GLY A 4 -1.44 -11.76 19.10
CA GLY A 4 -2.18 -11.44 20.32
C GLY A 4 -3.64 -11.03 20.10
N THR A 5 -4.21 -10.30 21.06
CA THR A 5 -5.59 -9.81 20.99
C THR A 5 -5.75 -8.83 19.84
N PRO A 6 -6.83 -8.95 19.03
CA PRO A 6 -7.08 -8.01 17.94
C PRO A 6 -7.18 -6.57 18.45
N LYS A 7 -6.42 -5.67 17.82
CA LYS A 7 -6.37 -4.25 18.18
C LYS A 7 -6.97 -3.42 17.04
N GLY A 8 -7.81 -2.47 17.38
CA GLY A 8 -8.40 -1.55 16.41
C GLY A 8 -7.63 -0.23 16.37
N ALA A 9 -6.84 0.02 15.34
CA ALA A 9 -6.17 1.30 15.16
C ALA A 9 -7.22 2.41 14.91
N GLN A 10 -7.14 3.49 15.68
CA GLN A 10 -8.02 4.64 15.54
C GLN A 10 -7.43 5.65 14.55
N LEU A 11 -7.97 5.64 13.35
CA LEU A 11 -7.57 6.55 12.28
C LEU A 11 -8.62 7.64 12.10
N SER A 12 -8.16 8.89 12.05
CA SER A 12 -9.02 10.01 11.66
C SER A 12 -9.15 10.10 10.14
N PRO A 13 -10.19 10.77 9.62
CA PRO A 13 -10.25 11.11 8.20
C PRO A 13 -9.01 11.83 7.71
N LEU A 14 -8.41 12.70 8.54
CA LEU A 14 -7.18 13.42 8.20
C LEU A 14 -5.99 12.48 8.02
N ASN A 15 -5.87 11.43 8.84
CA ASN A 15 -4.81 10.42 8.67
C ASN A 15 -4.93 9.72 7.31
N LEU A 16 -6.15 9.31 6.95
CA LEU A 16 -6.42 8.59 5.71
C LEU A 16 -6.17 9.46 4.48
N VAL A 17 -6.63 10.71 4.50
CA VAL A 17 -6.43 11.67 3.39
C VAL A 17 -4.97 12.07 3.27
N ALA A 18 -4.27 12.31 4.37
CA ALA A 18 -2.84 12.62 4.34
C ALA A 18 -2.03 11.49 3.67
N SER A 19 -2.36 10.23 3.96
CA SER A 19 -1.73 9.08 3.30
C SER A 19 -2.05 9.02 1.81
N ALA A 20 -3.31 9.27 1.43
CA ALA A 20 -3.73 9.28 0.03
C ALA A 20 -3.02 10.38 -0.77
N ASP A 21 -2.94 11.60 -0.24
CA ASP A 21 -2.26 12.73 -0.86
C ASP A 21 -0.75 12.45 -1.02
N ALA A 22 -0.11 11.92 0.02
CA ALA A 22 1.30 11.56 -0.01
C ALA A 22 1.59 10.47 -1.04
N THR A 23 0.72 9.48 -1.16
CA THR A 23 0.81 8.43 -2.18
C THR A 23 0.71 9.03 -3.59
N HIS A 24 -0.29 9.84 -3.86
CA HIS A 24 -0.44 10.49 -5.17
C HIS A 24 0.74 11.39 -5.51
N SER A 25 1.27 12.13 -4.53
CA SER A 25 2.48 12.93 -4.72
C SER A 25 3.68 12.07 -5.11
N PHE A 26 3.90 10.95 -4.42
CA PHE A 26 4.99 10.02 -4.73
C PHE A 26 4.84 9.39 -6.12
N LEU A 27 3.61 9.03 -6.50
CA LEU A 27 3.33 8.36 -7.77
C LEU A 27 3.26 9.32 -8.98
N GLY A 28 3.32 10.61 -8.75
CA GLY A 28 3.30 11.63 -9.81
C GLY A 28 1.92 12.19 -10.15
N GLY A 29 0.92 11.90 -9.35
CA GLY A 29 -0.43 12.46 -9.47
C GLY A 29 -1.55 11.47 -9.18
N PRO A 30 -2.79 11.96 -9.03
CA PRO A 30 -3.96 11.11 -8.87
C PRO A 30 -4.24 10.28 -10.13
N GLY A 31 -5.06 9.25 -10.00
CA GLY A 31 -5.42 8.39 -11.11
C GLY A 31 -6.58 7.46 -10.77
N GLN A 32 -6.83 6.53 -11.68
CA GLN A 32 -7.83 5.48 -11.52
C GLN A 32 -7.25 4.35 -10.67
N TRP A 33 -8.04 3.83 -9.75
CA TRP A 33 -7.64 2.76 -8.86
C TRP A 33 -8.45 1.48 -9.07
N LEU A 34 -7.76 0.35 -9.16
CA LEU A 34 -8.37 -0.98 -9.10
C LEU A 34 -8.26 -1.52 -7.68
N LEU A 35 -9.40 -1.85 -7.08
CA LEU A 35 -9.45 -2.56 -5.80
C LEU A 35 -9.37 -4.07 -6.06
N ALA A 36 -8.22 -4.65 -5.76
CA ALA A 36 -7.93 -6.08 -5.90
C ALA A 36 -7.68 -6.76 -4.54
N MET A 37 -7.99 -6.07 -3.46
CA MET A 37 -7.81 -6.53 -2.07
C MET A 37 -9.10 -6.34 -1.29
N PRO A 38 -9.31 -7.11 -0.19
CA PRO A 38 -10.48 -6.92 0.66
C PRO A 38 -10.55 -5.50 1.24
N ALA A 39 -11.73 -4.87 1.13
CA ALA A 39 -11.96 -3.50 1.57
C ALA A 39 -12.04 -3.32 3.10
N HIS A 40 -11.93 -4.40 3.87
CA HIS A 40 -11.90 -4.36 5.33
C HIS A 40 -10.47 -4.33 5.92
N HIS A 41 -9.45 -4.43 5.08
CA HIS A 41 -8.06 -4.20 5.44
C HIS A 41 -7.61 -2.81 5.03
N ILE A 42 -6.64 -2.24 5.75
CA ILE A 42 -6.19 -0.86 5.49
C ILE A 42 -5.71 -0.65 4.04
N ALA A 43 -5.07 -1.65 3.44
CA ALA A 43 -4.63 -1.56 2.05
C ALA A 43 -5.81 -1.40 1.07
N GLY A 44 -6.90 -2.14 1.28
CA GLY A 44 -8.12 -1.99 0.49
C GLY A 44 -8.88 -0.71 0.79
N ILE A 45 -9.00 -0.33 2.07
CA ILE A 45 -9.61 0.94 2.48
C ILE A 45 -8.92 2.11 1.78
N GLN A 46 -7.60 2.11 1.73
CA GLN A 46 -6.85 3.21 1.13
C GLN A 46 -7.01 3.29 -0.40
N VAL A 47 -7.26 2.19 -1.08
CA VAL A 47 -7.65 2.25 -2.50
C VAL A 47 -8.93 3.06 -2.66
N LEU A 48 -9.93 2.83 -1.81
CA LEU A 48 -11.19 3.59 -1.83
C LEU A 48 -10.97 5.06 -1.48
N VAL A 49 -10.19 5.35 -0.45
CA VAL A 49 -9.86 6.73 -0.04
C VAL A 49 -9.13 7.48 -1.16
N ARG A 50 -8.14 6.86 -1.79
CA ARG A 50 -7.40 7.46 -2.91
C ARG A 50 -8.30 7.75 -4.09
N SER A 51 -9.27 6.88 -4.37
CA SER A 51 -10.27 7.11 -5.41
C SER A 51 -11.15 8.33 -5.08
N LEU A 52 -11.61 8.44 -3.84
CA LEU A 52 -12.37 9.62 -3.37
C LEU A 52 -11.55 10.90 -3.52
N VAL A 53 -10.31 10.89 -3.09
CA VAL A 53 -9.40 12.05 -3.19
C VAL A 53 -9.15 12.42 -4.66
N ALA A 54 -9.01 11.43 -5.53
CA ALA A 54 -8.85 11.65 -6.98
C ALA A 54 -10.14 12.09 -7.67
N GLY A 55 -11.30 12.00 -7.02
CA GLY A 55 -12.59 12.33 -7.60
C GLY A 55 -13.08 11.31 -8.63
N VAL A 56 -12.68 10.05 -8.50
CA VAL A 56 -13.04 8.95 -9.39
C VAL A 56 -13.70 7.81 -8.64
N GLU A 57 -14.46 6.98 -9.35
CA GLU A 57 -14.98 5.74 -8.79
C GLU A 57 -13.93 4.63 -8.89
N PRO A 58 -13.68 3.86 -7.82
CA PRO A 58 -12.81 2.71 -7.91
C PRO A 58 -13.47 1.60 -8.71
N LEU A 59 -12.70 0.89 -9.52
CA LEU A 59 -13.14 -0.37 -10.09
C LEU A 59 -12.80 -1.49 -9.08
N CYS A 60 -13.80 -2.29 -8.72
CA CYS A 60 -13.64 -3.32 -7.70
C CYS A 60 -13.71 -4.71 -8.31
N LEU A 61 -12.72 -5.55 -8.01
CA LEU A 61 -12.78 -6.98 -8.35
C LEU A 61 -13.68 -7.72 -7.36
N ASP A 62 -14.44 -8.66 -7.87
CA ASP A 62 -15.10 -9.65 -7.02
C ASP A 62 -14.06 -10.69 -6.58
N LEU A 63 -13.76 -10.68 -5.28
CA LEU A 63 -12.81 -11.60 -4.66
C LEU A 63 -13.47 -12.79 -3.95
N SER A 64 -14.77 -12.98 -4.10
CA SER A 64 -15.52 -14.05 -3.44
C SER A 64 -15.02 -15.45 -3.79
N GLN A 65 -14.46 -15.62 -4.99
CA GLN A 65 -13.83 -16.85 -5.47
C GLN A 65 -12.29 -16.74 -5.54
N GLY A 66 -11.71 -15.79 -4.81
CA GLY A 66 -10.28 -15.52 -4.81
C GLY A 66 -9.85 -14.56 -5.93
N PHE A 67 -8.55 -14.39 -6.08
CA PHE A 67 -7.95 -13.53 -7.09
C PHE A 67 -7.91 -14.26 -8.44
N ASN A 68 -8.68 -13.77 -9.41
CA ASN A 68 -8.83 -14.36 -10.73
C ASN A 68 -8.11 -13.52 -11.79
N ILE A 69 -7.19 -14.11 -12.54
CA ILE A 69 -6.37 -13.41 -13.52
C ILE A 69 -7.18 -12.88 -14.69
N THR A 70 -8.17 -13.64 -15.17
CA THR A 70 -9.02 -13.23 -16.30
C THR A 70 -9.82 -11.98 -15.92
N GLU A 71 -10.41 -11.95 -14.74
CA GLU A 71 -11.15 -10.80 -14.23
C GLU A 71 -10.21 -9.60 -13.96
N PHE A 72 -9.02 -9.84 -13.45
CA PHE A 72 -8.00 -8.81 -13.27
C PHE A 72 -7.59 -8.18 -14.61
N ALA A 73 -7.33 -9.00 -15.62
CA ALA A 73 -6.97 -8.53 -16.96
C ALA A 73 -8.09 -7.70 -17.59
N ARG A 74 -9.34 -8.14 -17.45
CA ARG A 74 -10.51 -7.41 -17.94
C ARG A 74 -10.66 -6.06 -17.25
N ALA A 75 -10.51 -6.02 -15.94
CA ALA A 75 -10.58 -4.78 -15.17
C ALA A 75 -9.46 -3.80 -15.55
N ALA A 76 -8.24 -4.29 -15.75
CA ALA A 76 -7.13 -3.45 -16.22
C ALA A 76 -7.39 -2.86 -17.61
N GLU A 77 -7.97 -3.63 -18.51
CA GLU A 77 -8.37 -3.16 -19.85
C GLU A 77 -9.46 -2.09 -19.74
N GLU A 78 -10.47 -2.31 -18.89
CA GLU A 78 -11.54 -1.34 -18.66
C GLU A 78 -10.99 0.00 -18.15
N LEU A 79 -10.11 -0.01 -17.14
CA LEU A 79 -9.47 1.21 -16.62
C LEU A 79 -8.61 1.91 -17.68
N ALA A 80 -7.96 1.17 -18.56
CA ALA A 80 -7.11 1.74 -19.60
C ALA A 80 -7.90 2.61 -20.59
N HIS A 81 -9.20 2.40 -20.74
CA HIS A 81 -10.05 3.24 -21.59
C HIS A 81 -10.26 4.66 -21.07
N THR A 82 -9.96 4.92 -19.79
CA THR A 82 -10.05 6.28 -19.22
C THR A 82 -8.91 7.18 -19.70
N GLU A 83 -7.80 6.61 -20.17
CA GLU A 83 -6.56 7.30 -20.52
C GLU A 83 -5.91 8.05 -19.34
N ASP A 84 -6.44 7.91 -18.14
CA ASP A 84 -5.86 8.45 -16.92
C ASP A 84 -4.70 7.55 -16.42
N ARG A 85 -3.94 8.06 -15.45
CA ARG A 85 -3.03 7.21 -14.69
C ARG A 85 -3.79 6.08 -14.03
N MET A 86 -3.20 4.89 -14.00
CA MET A 86 -3.79 3.69 -13.44
C MET A 86 -2.93 3.14 -12.32
N TYR A 87 -3.56 2.79 -11.22
CA TYR A 87 -2.90 2.22 -10.05
C TYR A 87 -3.68 1.04 -9.48
N THR A 88 -2.97 0.13 -8.83
CA THR A 88 -3.56 -0.91 -8.00
C THR A 88 -2.64 -1.24 -6.83
N ALA A 89 -3.15 -2.01 -5.88
CA ALA A 89 -2.39 -2.56 -4.78
C ALA A 89 -2.57 -4.08 -4.74
N LEU A 90 -1.48 -4.82 -4.64
CA LEU A 90 -1.45 -6.27 -4.64
C LEU A 90 -0.62 -6.79 -3.47
N THR A 91 -0.93 -8.01 -3.03
CA THR A 91 0.00 -8.78 -2.21
C THR A 91 1.12 -9.38 -3.07
N PRO A 92 2.27 -9.75 -2.49
CA PRO A 92 3.31 -10.46 -3.24
C PRO A 92 2.80 -11.74 -3.91
N MET A 93 1.87 -12.47 -3.27
CA MET A 93 1.27 -13.67 -3.83
C MET A 93 0.40 -13.38 -5.05
N GLN A 94 -0.39 -12.30 -5.02
CA GLN A 94 -1.19 -11.87 -6.17
C GLN A 94 -0.30 -11.44 -7.34
N LEU A 95 0.76 -10.69 -7.07
CA LEU A 95 1.74 -10.32 -8.09
C LEU A 95 2.38 -11.56 -8.72
N HIS A 96 2.83 -12.50 -7.90
CA HIS A 96 3.40 -13.77 -8.37
C HIS A 96 2.42 -14.52 -9.29
N LYS A 97 1.16 -14.64 -8.86
CA LYS A 97 0.12 -15.30 -9.65
C LYS A 97 -0.13 -14.59 -11.00
N ALA A 98 -0.13 -13.27 -11.02
CA ALA A 98 -0.31 -12.51 -12.26
C ALA A 98 0.90 -12.65 -13.21
N LEU A 99 2.11 -12.78 -12.68
CA LEU A 99 3.32 -12.99 -13.48
C LEU A 99 3.41 -14.39 -14.12
N ASP A 100 2.60 -15.35 -13.67
CA ASP A 100 2.58 -16.73 -14.19
C ASP A 100 1.80 -16.87 -15.49
N SER A 101 1.17 -15.83 -15.99
CA SER A 101 0.40 -15.90 -17.24
C SER A 101 0.66 -14.70 -18.13
N LEU A 102 0.53 -14.89 -19.43
CA LEU A 102 0.67 -13.80 -20.40
C LEU A 102 -0.38 -12.71 -20.19
N ASP A 103 -1.62 -13.09 -19.93
CA ASP A 103 -2.71 -12.15 -19.68
C ASP A 103 -2.46 -11.33 -18.42
N GLY A 104 -1.94 -11.96 -17.37
CA GLY A 104 -1.55 -11.26 -16.14
C GLY A 104 -0.40 -10.28 -16.37
N ILE A 105 0.62 -10.66 -17.10
CA ILE A 105 1.76 -9.80 -17.45
C ILE A 105 1.28 -8.59 -18.26
N GLN A 106 0.46 -8.79 -19.27
CA GLN A 106 -0.09 -7.71 -20.08
C GLN A 106 -0.95 -6.75 -19.26
N ALA A 107 -1.76 -7.28 -18.34
CA ALA A 107 -2.56 -6.48 -17.42
C ALA A 107 -1.67 -5.64 -16.49
N LEU A 108 -0.67 -6.24 -15.87
CA LEU A 108 0.26 -5.55 -14.99
C LEU A 108 0.99 -4.39 -15.68
N ARG A 109 1.36 -4.56 -16.95
CA ARG A 109 2.02 -3.51 -17.73
C ARG A 109 1.16 -2.27 -18.00
N ARG A 110 -0.15 -2.37 -17.90
CA ARG A 110 -1.05 -1.24 -18.10
C ARG A 110 -1.01 -0.23 -16.95
N PHE A 111 -0.63 -0.67 -15.75
CA PHE A 111 -0.59 0.18 -14.57
C PHE A 111 0.66 1.08 -14.56
N ASN A 112 0.47 2.35 -14.26
CA ASN A 112 1.57 3.30 -14.04
C ASN A 112 2.39 2.90 -12.80
N SER A 113 1.72 2.38 -11.78
CA SER A 113 2.37 1.81 -10.61
C SER A 113 1.49 0.76 -9.94
N ILE A 114 2.13 -0.26 -9.39
CA ILE A 114 1.50 -1.32 -8.61
C ILE A 114 2.12 -1.30 -7.22
N LEU A 115 1.33 -0.96 -6.22
CA LEU A 115 1.78 -1.00 -4.82
C LEU A 115 1.79 -2.46 -4.36
N VAL A 116 2.90 -2.91 -3.81
CA VAL A 116 3.05 -4.27 -3.29
C VAL A 116 3.51 -4.21 -1.83
N GLY A 117 2.67 -4.69 -0.93
CA GLY A 117 2.91 -4.64 0.50
C GLY A 117 2.18 -5.73 1.27
N GLY A 118 2.14 -5.58 2.59
CA GLY A 118 1.58 -6.57 3.51
C GLY A 118 2.57 -7.67 3.92
N ALA A 119 3.56 -7.94 3.09
CA ALA A 119 4.72 -8.79 3.36
C ALA A 119 5.87 -8.34 2.46
N ALA A 120 7.09 -8.65 2.86
CA ALA A 120 8.26 -8.37 2.02
C ALA A 120 8.24 -9.27 0.77
N PRO A 121 8.21 -8.70 -0.43
CA PRO A 121 8.28 -9.50 -1.66
C PRO A 121 9.68 -10.08 -1.84
N HIS A 122 9.75 -11.29 -2.41
CA HIS A 122 11.03 -11.90 -2.69
C HIS A 122 11.78 -11.09 -3.77
N PRO A 123 13.09 -10.86 -3.64
CA PRO A 123 13.87 -10.08 -4.61
C PRO A 123 13.74 -10.57 -6.06
N GLN A 124 13.65 -11.89 -6.27
CA GLN A 124 13.45 -12.46 -7.61
C GLN A 124 12.09 -12.08 -8.23
N LEU A 125 11.06 -11.92 -7.42
CA LEU A 125 9.74 -11.49 -7.87
C LEU A 125 9.81 -10.05 -8.41
N LEU A 126 10.48 -9.17 -7.69
CA LEU A 126 10.69 -7.78 -8.09
C LEU A 126 11.55 -7.69 -9.37
N GLU A 127 12.59 -8.49 -9.45
CA GLU A 127 13.45 -8.53 -10.64
C GLU A 127 12.70 -9.07 -11.87
N SER A 128 11.86 -10.08 -11.70
CA SER A 128 11.01 -10.58 -12.77
C SER A 128 10.05 -9.51 -13.29
N ALA A 129 9.41 -8.78 -12.40
CA ALA A 129 8.53 -7.67 -12.76
C ALA A 129 9.29 -6.58 -13.52
N ARG A 130 10.49 -6.19 -13.02
CA ARG A 130 11.34 -5.18 -13.66
C ARG A 130 11.73 -5.58 -15.08
N LYS A 131 12.13 -6.83 -15.29
CA LYS A 131 12.51 -7.35 -16.62
C LYS A 131 11.35 -7.35 -17.61
N LEU A 132 10.13 -7.38 -17.12
CA LEU A 132 8.90 -7.37 -17.92
C LEU A 132 8.30 -5.96 -18.07
N ASP A 133 9.04 -4.91 -17.71
CA ASP A 133 8.58 -3.51 -17.76
C ASP A 133 7.30 -3.26 -16.93
N ILE A 134 7.22 -3.93 -15.79
CA ILE A 134 6.13 -3.76 -14.82
C ILE A 134 6.64 -2.87 -13.68
N THR A 135 5.95 -1.77 -13.42
CA THR A 135 6.33 -0.81 -12.39
C THR A 135 5.75 -1.20 -11.04
N VAL A 136 6.56 -1.84 -10.22
CA VAL A 136 6.23 -2.21 -8.84
C VAL A 136 6.84 -1.20 -7.88
N VAL A 137 6.02 -0.75 -6.93
CA VAL A 137 6.42 0.08 -5.80
C VAL A 137 6.20 -0.72 -4.54
N THR A 138 7.28 -1.08 -3.84
CA THR A 138 7.17 -1.77 -2.55
C THR A 138 6.70 -0.80 -1.48
N THR A 139 5.82 -1.26 -0.60
CA THR A 139 5.26 -0.43 0.46
C THR A 139 5.48 -1.07 1.83
N TYR A 140 5.90 -0.25 2.79
CA TYR A 140 6.02 -0.59 4.20
C TYR A 140 5.11 0.31 5.02
N GLY A 141 4.37 -0.30 5.92
CA GLY A 141 3.44 0.35 6.82
C GLY A 141 2.48 -0.66 7.46
N SER A 142 1.49 -0.16 8.13
CA SER A 142 0.50 -0.97 8.86
C SER A 142 -0.81 -0.20 9.00
N SER A 143 -1.79 -0.78 9.67
CA SER A 143 -3.02 -0.06 10.02
C SER A 143 -2.74 1.16 10.89
N GLU A 144 -1.73 1.08 11.76
CA GLU A 144 -1.30 2.14 12.67
C GLU A 144 -0.71 3.37 11.95
N THR A 145 -0.33 3.21 10.69
CA THR A 145 0.22 4.29 9.84
C THR A 145 -0.70 4.63 8.66
N ALA A 146 -1.98 4.30 8.75
CA ALA A 146 -2.97 4.48 7.67
C ALA A 146 -2.56 3.81 6.35
N GLY A 147 -1.90 2.66 6.45
CA GLY A 147 -1.32 1.93 5.32
C GLY A 147 0.16 2.23 5.11
N GLY A 148 0.66 1.94 3.91
CA GLY A 148 2.06 2.17 3.58
C GLY A 148 2.48 3.64 3.72
N CYS A 149 3.61 3.87 4.35
CA CYS A 149 4.18 5.20 4.57
C CYS A 149 5.65 5.31 4.13
N VAL A 150 6.27 4.20 3.76
CA VAL A 150 7.62 4.14 3.16
C VAL A 150 7.51 3.35 1.85
N TYR A 151 7.82 3.99 0.74
CA TYR A 151 7.73 3.40 -0.60
C TYR A 151 9.11 3.26 -1.21
N ASN A 152 9.44 2.06 -1.70
CA ASN A 152 10.77 1.74 -2.24
C ASN A 152 11.91 2.19 -1.31
N GLY A 153 11.73 2.03 0.00
CA GLY A 153 12.70 2.46 1.00
C GLY A 153 12.73 3.96 1.29
N THR A 154 11.89 4.77 0.64
CA THR A 154 11.82 6.23 0.84
C THR A 154 10.55 6.60 1.60
N PRO A 155 10.66 7.34 2.71
CA PRO A 155 9.47 7.85 3.41
C PRO A 155 8.62 8.72 2.50
N LEU A 156 7.30 8.54 2.56
CA LEU A 156 6.36 9.41 1.85
C LEU A 156 6.46 10.85 2.37
N PRO A 157 6.08 11.87 1.56
CA PRO A 157 6.03 13.25 2.02
C PRO A 157 5.24 13.38 3.34
N GLY A 158 5.85 14.00 4.34
CA GLY A 158 5.30 14.16 5.67
C GLY A 158 5.56 13.00 6.64
N THR A 159 5.98 11.84 6.16
CA THR A 159 6.38 10.72 7.01
C THR A 159 7.79 10.92 7.55
N GLU A 160 7.96 10.75 8.85
CA GLU A 160 9.24 10.77 9.52
C GLU A 160 9.61 9.37 9.99
N VAL A 161 10.88 9.01 9.84
CA VAL A 161 11.42 7.72 10.29
C VAL A 161 12.56 7.96 11.26
N ARG A 162 12.55 7.24 12.36
CA ARG A 162 13.65 7.24 13.35
C ARG A 162 13.98 5.81 13.72
N ILE A 163 15.27 5.54 13.83
CA ILE A 163 15.77 4.26 14.34
C ILE A 163 16.17 4.44 15.79
N GLY A 164 15.57 3.68 16.67
CA GLY A 164 15.84 3.68 18.09
C GLY A 164 16.86 2.62 18.50
N GLU A 165 16.90 2.35 19.80
CA GLU A 165 17.68 1.25 20.35
C GLU A 165 17.22 -0.09 19.75
N ASP A 166 18.13 -1.06 19.65
CA ASP A 166 17.89 -2.37 19.02
C ASP A 166 17.39 -2.28 17.57
N ASN A 167 17.75 -1.20 16.85
CA ASN A 167 17.33 -0.93 15.47
C ASN A 167 15.82 -0.83 15.30
N ARG A 168 15.05 -0.62 16.34
CA ARG A 168 13.60 -0.50 16.28
C ARG A 168 13.18 0.70 15.44
N ILE A 169 12.23 0.47 14.53
CA ILE A 169 11.69 1.51 13.66
C ILE A 169 10.59 2.29 14.39
N PHE A 170 10.71 3.62 14.38
CA PHE A 170 9.67 4.56 14.83
C PHE A 170 9.20 5.37 13.62
N LEU A 171 7.88 5.51 13.50
CA LEU A 171 7.24 6.23 12.40
C LEU A 171 6.45 7.42 12.96
N GLY A 172 6.59 8.56 12.34
CA GLY A 172 5.90 9.80 12.70
C GLY A 172 5.28 10.48 11.50
N GLY A 173 4.48 11.50 11.79
CA GLY A 173 3.82 12.29 10.76
C GLY A 173 2.29 12.19 10.78
N PRO A 174 1.61 12.79 9.79
CA PRO A 174 0.16 12.97 9.82
C PRO A 174 -0.65 11.67 9.59
N THR A 175 0.00 10.58 9.20
CA THR A 175 -0.67 9.29 8.95
C THR A 175 -0.77 8.41 10.19
N ILE A 176 -0.14 8.80 11.30
CA ILE A 176 -0.09 7.99 12.52
C ILE A 176 -1.44 7.97 13.23
N ALA A 177 -1.91 6.78 13.57
CA ALA A 177 -3.14 6.58 14.33
C ALA A 177 -3.08 7.28 15.70
N GLN A 178 -4.24 7.60 16.25
CA GLN A 178 -4.35 8.22 17.57
C GLN A 178 -4.09 7.24 18.72
N GLY A 179 -4.13 5.96 18.44
CA GLY A 179 -4.00 4.87 19.40
C GLY A 179 -4.81 3.67 18.98
N TYR A 180 -5.08 2.77 19.92
CA TYR A 180 -5.98 1.65 19.73
C TYR A 180 -7.32 1.90 20.43
N ARG A 181 -8.39 1.43 19.81
CA ARG A 181 -9.76 1.58 20.34
C ARG A 181 -9.99 0.82 21.65
N ASN A 182 -9.41 -0.35 21.75
CA ASN A 182 -9.77 -1.34 22.77
C ASN A 182 -8.64 -1.70 23.74
N VAL A 183 -7.47 -1.08 23.57
CA VAL A 183 -6.27 -1.36 24.36
C VAL A 183 -5.45 -0.09 24.53
N GLU A 184 -5.02 0.22 25.75
CA GLU A 184 -3.98 1.22 25.94
C GLU A 184 -2.62 0.64 25.48
N SER A 185 -1.83 1.45 24.81
CA SER A 185 -0.52 1.03 24.30
C SER A 185 0.51 2.13 24.50
N ARG A 186 1.71 1.72 24.90
CA ARG A 186 2.87 2.60 24.97
C ARG A 186 3.57 2.80 23.63
N ASP A 187 3.08 2.16 22.58
CA ASP A 187 3.65 2.24 21.24
C ASP A 187 3.33 3.59 20.55
N PHE A 188 2.32 4.31 21.06
CA PHE A 188 1.96 5.66 20.58
C PHE A 188 2.36 6.69 21.61
N VAL A 189 3.40 7.47 21.30
CA VAL A 189 3.90 8.55 22.19
C VAL A 189 4.29 9.77 21.36
N GLY A 190 3.68 10.93 21.68
CA GLY A 190 4.09 12.21 21.09
C GLY A 190 3.98 12.27 19.56
N GLY A 191 2.99 11.60 18.98
CA GLY A 191 2.81 11.56 17.52
C GLY A 191 3.67 10.51 16.79
N TRP A 192 4.39 9.68 17.53
CA TRP A 192 5.20 8.59 17.02
C TRP A 192 4.57 7.24 17.30
N PHE A 193 4.71 6.35 16.35
CA PHE A 193 4.37 4.92 16.50
C PHE A 193 5.64 4.09 16.54
N ALA A 194 5.84 3.37 17.64
CA ALA A 194 6.92 2.42 17.81
C ALA A 194 6.51 1.07 17.21
N THR A 195 7.09 0.71 16.08
CA THR A 195 6.81 -0.58 15.43
C THR A 195 7.47 -1.74 16.19
N SER A 196 7.10 -2.96 15.89
CA SER A 196 7.82 -4.16 16.34
C SER A 196 8.90 -4.61 15.35
N ASP A 197 9.18 -3.78 14.33
CA ASP A 197 10.13 -4.11 13.28
C ASP A 197 11.48 -3.45 13.55
N ALA A 198 12.54 -4.11 13.07
CA ALA A 198 13.89 -3.57 13.04
C ALA A 198 14.24 -3.10 11.62
N GLY A 199 15.06 -2.07 11.54
CA GLY A 199 15.51 -1.53 10.27
C GLY A 199 16.73 -0.63 10.44
N GLU A 200 17.15 -0.06 9.35
CA GLU A 200 18.27 0.90 9.29
C GLU A 200 17.95 2.00 8.29
N LEU A 201 18.59 3.15 8.48
CA LEU A 201 18.57 4.22 7.48
C LEU A 201 19.86 4.12 6.68
N ASP A 202 19.74 4.20 5.37
CA ASP A 202 20.91 4.30 4.49
C ASP A 202 21.41 5.75 4.38
N ALA A 203 22.39 6.00 3.49
CA ALA A 203 22.97 7.34 3.34
C ALA A 203 21.99 8.41 2.83
N HIS A 204 20.81 7.99 2.37
CA HIS A 204 19.79 8.87 1.80
C HIS A 204 18.56 8.99 2.72
N GLY A 205 18.50 8.24 3.84
CA GLY A 205 17.43 8.26 4.83
C GLY A 205 16.35 7.22 4.61
#